data_e10256b98d51ec9def22f49806e76d86
#
_entry.id   e10256b98d51ec9def22f49806e76d86
#
_cell.length_a   1.000
_cell.length_b   1.000
_cell.length_c   1.000
_cell.angle_alpha   90.00
_cell.angle_beta   90.00
_cell.angle_gamma   90.00
#
_symmetry.space_group_name_H-M   'P 1'
#
loop_
_entity.id
_entity.type
_entity.pdbx_description
1 polymer ?
#
loop_
_entity_poly.entity_id
_entity_poly.type
_entity_poly.pdbx_seq_one_letter_code
_entity_poly.pdbx_strand_id
1 'polypeptide(L)'
;MPNLHELENAMPVAPLKLITLQSAADLGSKVNDYLVEYRSSIHNVYNEDPAFQGYSEKNYQLDFSAPRFNSGEGKVVLNETVRGKDLFIIVDVCNHSLTYKMNGYENHMSPDNHYQELKRVIGAAAGKA
;
A
#
# COMPACT_ATOMS: atom_id res chain seq x y z
N MET A 1 -4.67 -20.21 10.41
CA MET A 1 -4.14 -19.00 11.08
C MET A 1 -2.74 -19.31 11.55
N PRO A 2 -1.77 -18.42 11.38
CA PRO A 2 -0.45 -18.61 11.96
C PRO A 2 -0.59 -18.76 13.47
N ASN A 3 0.24 -19.61 14.05
CA ASN A 3 0.26 -19.82 15.48
C ASN A 3 0.77 -18.53 16.14
N LEU A 4 -0.03 -17.90 17.00
CA LEU A 4 0.33 -16.65 17.68
C LEU A 4 1.67 -16.76 18.43
N HIS A 5 1.98 -17.92 19.01
CA HIS A 5 3.27 -18.18 19.65
C HIS A 5 4.47 -18.09 18.70
N GLU A 6 4.30 -18.44 17.43
CA GLU A 6 5.36 -18.30 16.42
C GLU A 6 5.63 -16.83 16.13
N LEU A 7 4.59 -16.00 16.08
CA LEU A 7 4.71 -14.58 15.82
C LEU A 7 5.32 -13.78 16.99
N GLU A 8 5.12 -14.22 18.23
CA GLU A 8 5.73 -13.60 19.42
C GLU A 8 7.26 -13.69 19.41
N ASN A 9 7.81 -14.75 18.82
CA ASN A 9 9.24 -15.04 18.78
C ASN A 9 9.86 -14.89 17.37
N ALA A 10 9.05 -14.62 16.36
CA ALA A 10 9.54 -14.47 15.00
C ALA A 10 10.35 -13.16 14.86
N MET A 11 11.56 -13.29 14.32
CA MET A 11 12.38 -12.12 13.98
C MET A 11 11.74 -11.39 12.78
N PRO A 12 11.45 -10.10 12.89
CA PRO A 12 10.95 -9.33 11.76
C PRO A 12 11.98 -9.28 10.62
N VAL A 13 11.51 -9.47 9.39
CA VAL A 13 12.38 -9.48 8.20
C VAL A 13 12.51 -8.09 7.58
N ALA A 14 11.38 -7.39 7.43
CA ALA A 14 11.33 -6.04 6.86
C ALA A 14 10.10 -5.28 7.39
N PRO A 15 10.16 -3.94 7.48
CA PRO A 15 8.99 -3.14 7.81
C PRO A 15 7.91 -3.28 6.73
N LEU A 16 6.67 -3.55 7.13
CA LEU A 16 5.52 -3.68 6.25
C LEU A 16 5.00 -2.31 5.82
N LYS A 17 4.70 -2.15 4.53
CA LYS A 17 3.95 -1.00 4.00
C LYS A 17 2.90 -1.43 2.98
N LEU A 18 1.82 -0.66 2.92
CA LEU A 18 0.71 -0.85 2.00
C LEU A 18 0.63 0.31 1.02
N ILE A 19 0.52 0.03 -0.27
CA ILE A 19 0.03 1.01 -1.26
C ILE A 19 -1.39 0.59 -1.63
N THR A 20 -2.35 1.43 -1.30
CA THR A 20 -3.75 1.20 -1.64
C THR A 20 -4.16 2.13 -2.77
N LEU A 21 -4.44 1.58 -3.93
CA LEU A 21 -4.96 2.35 -5.05
C LEU A 21 -6.39 2.83 -4.77
N GLN A 22 -6.78 3.95 -5.39
CA GLN A 22 -8.09 4.56 -5.14
C GLN A 22 -9.26 3.60 -5.38
N SER A 23 -9.09 2.65 -6.31
CA SER A 23 -10.09 1.62 -6.61
C SER A 23 -10.40 0.67 -5.45
N ALA A 24 -9.49 0.55 -4.48
CA ALA A 24 -9.61 -0.32 -3.32
C ALA A 24 -9.49 0.45 -1.99
N ALA A 25 -9.77 1.76 -1.98
CA ALA A 25 -9.53 2.63 -0.83
C ALA A 25 -10.20 2.14 0.46
N ASP A 26 -11.47 1.74 0.39
CA ASP A 26 -12.22 1.23 1.55
C ASP A 26 -11.63 -0.07 2.10
N LEU A 27 -11.27 -0.98 1.21
CA LEU A 27 -10.63 -2.25 1.60
C LEU A 27 -9.26 -1.99 2.25
N GLY A 28 -8.46 -1.14 1.63
CA GLY A 28 -7.13 -0.81 2.13
C GLY A 28 -7.16 -0.14 3.50
N SER A 29 -8.14 0.74 3.74
CA SER A 29 -8.34 1.34 5.06
C SER A 29 -8.65 0.28 6.12
N LYS A 30 -9.59 -0.63 5.84
CA LYS A 30 -9.95 -1.72 6.75
C LYS A 30 -8.78 -2.67 7.02
N VAL A 31 -7.99 -2.98 5.98
CA VAL A 31 -6.79 -3.81 6.12
C VAL A 31 -5.75 -3.12 7.01
N ASN A 32 -5.54 -1.82 6.80
CA ASN A 32 -4.64 -1.03 7.63
C ASN A 32 -5.05 -1.05 9.11
N ASP A 33 -6.33 -0.76 9.39
CA ASP A 33 -6.86 -0.71 10.75
C ASP A 33 -6.74 -2.08 11.45
N TYR A 34 -7.07 -3.15 10.71
CA TYR A 34 -6.89 -4.50 11.21
C TYR A 34 -5.42 -4.83 11.53
N LEU A 35 -4.49 -4.45 10.65
CA LEU A 35 -3.07 -4.68 10.88
C LEU A 35 -2.54 -3.92 12.08
N VAL A 36 -2.96 -2.67 12.25
CA VAL A 36 -2.59 -1.84 13.42
C VAL A 36 -3.08 -2.48 14.71
N GLU A 37 -4.35 -2.88 14.75
CA GLU A 37 -4.94 -3.55 15.91
C GLU A 37 -4.26 -4.89 16.19
N TYR A 38 -4.09 -5.72 15.16
CA TYR A 38 -3.48 -7.03 15.25
C TYR A 38 -2.03 -6.96 15.76
N ARG A 39 -1.22 -6.07 15.18
CA ARG A 39 0.18 -5.89 15.60
C ARG A 39 0.29 -5.32 17.00
N SER A 40 -0.60 -4.43 17.42
CA SER A 40 -0.61 -3.88 18.78
C SER A 40 -0.98 -4.92 19.85
N SER A 41 -1.72 -5.96 19.47
CA SER A 41 -2.12 -7.06 20.35
C SER A 41 -1.03 -8.13 20.54
N ILE A 42 -0.02 -8.18 19.65
CA ILE A 42 1.08 -9.16 19.72
C ILE A 42 2.27 -8.54 20.45
N HIS A 43 2.64 -9.13 21.58
CA HIS A 43 3.89 -8.79 22.26
C HIS A 43 5.05 -9.61 21.65
N ASN A 44 5.75 -9.03 20.66
CA ASN A 44 6.93 -9.64 20.08
C ASN A 44 8.17 -9.23 20.88
N VAL A 45 9.07 -10.17 21.14
CA VAL A 45 10.31 -9.95 21.92
C VAL A 45 11.25 -8.91 21.31
N TYR A 46 11.12 -8.63 20.02
CA TYR A 46 11.93 -7.64 19.29
C TYR A 46 11.31 -6.23 19.28
N ASN A 47 10.11 -6.04 19.84
CA ASN A 47 9.42 -4.72 19.75
C ASN A 47 10.20 -3.59 20.41
N GLU A 48 10.99 -3.89 21.44
CA GLU A 48 11.78 -2.91 22.18
C GLU A 48 13.21 -2.77 21.64
N ASP A 49 13.62 -3.60 20.70
CA ASP A 49 14.95 -3.55 20.12
C ASP A 49 15.07 -2.39 19.11
N PRO A 50 16.02 -1.45 19.31
CA PRO A 50 16.23 -0.34 18.38
C PRO A 50 16.51 -0.76 16.93
N ALA A 51 17.06 -1.96 16.71
CA ALA A 51 17.31 -2.49 15.37
C ALA A 51 16.02 -2.78 14.58
N PHE A 52 14.89 -2.92 15.26
CA PHE A 52 13.58 -3.21 14.66
C PHE A 52 12.59 -2.03 14.76
N GLN A 53 13.09 -0.82 14.95
CA GLN A 53 12.24 0.37 14.88
C GLN A 53 11.60 0.49 13.48
N GLY A 54 10.31 0.85 13.44
CA GLY A 54 9.55 0.96 12.20
C GLY A 54 8.86 -0.33 11.75
N TYR A 55 9.00 -1.44 12.47
CA TYR A 55 8.28 -2.69 12.21
C TYR A 55 6.87 -2.71 12.82
N SER A 56 6.62 -1.87 13.81
CA SER A 56 5.29 -1.63 14.37
C SER A 56 4.90 -0.19 14.12
N GLU A 57 3.87 0.02 13.33
CA GLU A 57 3.44 1.33 12.86
C GLU A 57 2.01 1.65 13.33
N LYS A 58 1.71 2.92 13.51
CA LYS A 58 0.34 3.40 13.72
C LYS A 58 -0.45 3.51 12.42
N ASN A 59 0.25 3.47 11.29
CA ASN A 59 -0.32 3.50 9.95
C ASN A 59 0.64 2.83 8.98
N TYR A 60 0.19 1.77 8.33
CA TYR A 60 0.96 1.04 7.33
C TYR A 60 0.79 1.59 5.91
N GLN A 61 -0.18 2.49 5.69
CA GLN A 61 -0.38 3.11 4.38
C GLN A 61 0.82 3.97 4.00
N LEU A 62 1.36 3.70 2.81
CA LEU A 62 2.44 4.50 2.23
C LEU A 62 1.85 5.74 1.56
N ASP A 63 2.46 6.89 1.79
CA ASP A 63 2.06 8.12 1.13
C ASP A 63 2.54 8.14 -0.32
N PHE A 64 1.61 8.25 -1.24
CA PHE A 64 1.86 8.36 -2.67
C PHE A 64 0.80 9.20 -3.37
N SER A 65 1.08 9.63 -4.56
CA SER A 65 0.12 10.30 -5.42
C SER A 65 0.11 9.69 -6.81
N ALA A 66 -1.07 9.70 -7.45
CA ALA A 66 -1.27 9.15 -8.78
C ALA A 66 -1.94 10.21 -9.69
N PRO A 67 -1.26 11.32 -10.00
CA PRO A 67 -1.80 12.35 -10.87
C PRO A 67 -1.97 11.85 -12.31
N ARG A 68 -2.92 12.45 -13.02
CA ARG A 68 -3.14 12.19 -14.44
C ARG A 68 -2.88 13.47 -15.24
N PHE A 69 -2.13 13.33 -16.32
CA PHE A 69 -1.85 14.44 -17.25
C PHE A 69 -3.05 14.72 -18.17
N ASN A 70 -3.06 15.89 -18.80
CA ASN A 70 -4.10 16.27 -19.76
C ASN A 70 -4.15 15.34 -21.00
N SER A 71 -3.07 14.61 -21.28
CA SER A 71 -3.03 13.55 -22.30
C SER A 71 -3.81 12.29 -21.91
N GLY A 72 -4.25 12.19 -20.64
CA GLY A 72 -4.88 11.00 -20.08
C GLY A 72 -3.90 10.01 -19.47
N GLU A 73 -2.60 10.22 -19.63
CA GLU A 73 -1.56 9.38 -19.05
C GLU A 73 -1.46 9.61 -17.54
N GLY A 74 -1.37 8.53 -16.77
CA GLY A 74 -1.14 8.58 -15.33
C GLY A 74 0.34 8.58 -14.97
N LYS A 75 0.65 9.12 -13.80
CA LYS A 75 1.96 9.08 -13.16
C LYS A 75 1.79 8.59 -11.73
N VAL A 76 2.76 7.87 -11.19
CA VAL A 76 2.82 7.53 -9.77
C VAL A 76 4.07 8.17 -9.16
N VAL A 77 3.88 8.82 -8.02
CA VAL A 77 4.95 9.41 -7.22
C VAL A 77 4.86 8.86 -5.81
N LEU A 78 5.89 8.16 -5.36
CA LEU A 78 6.02 7.72 -3.97
C LEU A 78 6.62 8.87 -3.16
N ASN A 79 5.93 9.32 -2.12
CA ASN A 79 6.33 10.45 -1.31
C ASN A 79 7.26 10.05 -0.15
N GLU A 80 7.42 8.75 0.09
CA GLU A 80 8.37 8.20 1.04
C GLU A 80 9.17 7.05 0.43
N THR A 81 10.32 6.74 1.05
CA THR A 81 11.17 5.64 0.56
C THR A 81 10.55 4.27 0.83
N VAL A 82 10.63 3.40 -0.17
CA VAL A 82 10.24 1.98 -0.05
C VAL A 82 11.44 1.04 0.10
N ARG A 83 12.65 1.61 0.15
CA ARG A 83 13.87 0.82 0.25
C ARG A 83 13.88 -0.03 1.51
N GLY A 84 14.08 -1.33 1.35
CA GLY A 84 14.13 -2.29 2.45
C GLY A 84 12.81 -2.54 3.15
N LYS A 85 11.68 -2.16 2.54
CA LYS A 85 10.34 -2.41 3.04
C LYS A 85 9.69 -3.60 2.33
N ASP A 86 8.88 -4.34 3.05
CA ASP A 86 7.99 -5.36 2.49
C ASP A 86 6.70 -4.68 2.05
N LEU A 87 6.50 -4.56 0.73
CA LEU A 87 5.47 -3.72 0.13
C LEU A 87 4.35 -4.55 -0.46
N PHE A 88 3.12 -4.31 0.02
CA PHE A 88 1.90 -4.89 -0.53
C PHE A 88 1.10 -3.83 -1.27
N ILE A 89 0.59 -4.17 -2.44
CA ILE A 89 -0.23 -3.29 -3.27
C ILE A 89 -1.66 -3.85 -3.30
N ILE A 90 -2.62 -3.00 -2.93
CA ILE A 90 -4.05 -3.35 -2.91
C ILE A 90 -4.74 -2.58 -4.03
N VAL A 91 -5.37 -3.29 -4.95
CA VAL A 91 -6.05 -2.74 -6.12
C VAL A 91 -7.30 -3.55 -6.45
N ASP A 92 -8.38 -2.87 -6.85
CA ASP A 92 -9.54 -3.47 -7.47
C ASP A 92 -9.58 -3.06 -8.95
N VAL A 93 -9.17 -3.98 -9.83
CA VAL A 93 -9.13 -3.74 -11.28
C VAL A 93 -10.52 -3.76 -11.93
N CYS A 94 -11.52 -4.26 -11.24
CA CYS A 94 -12.91 -4.33 -11.73
C CYS A 94 -13.79 -3.19 -11.23
N ASN A 95 -13.25 -2.20 -10.51
CA ASN A 95 -14.02 -1.08 -10.00
C ASN A 95 -14.49 -0.18 -11.16
N HIS A 96 -15.81 -0.14 -11.39
CA HIS A 96 -16.44 0.68 -12.43
C HIS A 96 -16.95 2.04 -11.92
N SER A 97 -16.93 2.28 -10.62
CA SER A 97 -17.47 3.51 -10.02
C SER A 97 -16.48 4.67 -10.05
N LEU A 98 -15.19 4.37 -10.19
CA LEU A 98 -14.16 5.38 -10.16
C LEU A 98 -14.09 6.16 -11.48
N THR A 99 -14.04 7.48 -11.36
CA THR A 99 -13.96 8.40 -12.50
C THR A 99 -12.72 9.30 -12.41
N TYR A 100 -12.32 9.85 -13.53
CA TYR A 100 -11.32 10.88 -13.62
C TYR A 100 -11.75 11.97 -14.62
N LYS A 101 -11.32 13.20 -14.39
CA LYS A 101 -11.59 14.31 -15.29
C LYS A 101 -10.43 14.50 -16.26
N MET A 102 -10.76 14.66 -17.52
CA MET A 102 -9.81 14.99 -18.59
C MET A 102 -10.45 16.01 -19.52
N ASN A 103 -9.79 17.15 -19.71
CA ASN A 103 -10.28 18.26 -20.56
C ASN A 103 -11.72 18.70 -20.23
N GLY A 104 -12.09 18.67 -18.94
CA GLY A 104 -13.43 19.06 -18.47
C GLY A 104 -14.47 17.96 -18.57
N TYR A 105 -14.15 16.81 -19.15
CA TYR A 105 -15.05 15.64 -19.24
C TYR A 105 -14.75 14.64 -18.14
N GLU A 106 -15.82 14.04 -17.59
CA GLU A 106 -15.72 12.93 -16.64
C GLU A 106 -15.69 11.60 -17.40
N ASN A 107 -14.68 10.79 -17.09
CA ASN A 107 -14.47 9.48 -17.71
C ASN A 107 -14.45 8.40 -16.63
N HIS A 108 -15.11 7.27 -16.89
CA HIS A 108 -15.00 6.10 -16.02
C HIS A 108 -13.66 5.39 -16.23
N MET A 109 -13.06 4.93 -15.14
CA MET A 109 -11.87 4.09 -15.24
C MET A 109 -12.27 2.69 -15.72
N SER A 110 -11.60 2.25 -16.78
CA SER A 110 -11.73 0.88 -17.27
C SER A 110 -10.81 -0.07 -16.47
N PRO A 111 -11.02 -1.40 -16.56
CA PRO A 111 -10.06 -2.38 -16.03
C PRO A 111 -8.64 -2.16 -16.51
N ASP A 112 -8.46 -1.76 -17.78
CA ASP A 112 -7.14 -1.42 -18.32
C ASP A 112 -6.52 -0.20 -17.66
N ASN A 113 -7.32 0.81 -17.32
CA ASN A 113 -6.84 2.00 -16.59
C ASN A 113 -6.32 1.61 -15.19
N HIS A 114 -7.06 0.78 -14.46
CA HIS A 114 -6.65 0.28 -13.14
C HIS A 114 -5.39 -0.59 -13.25
N TYR A 115 -5.31 -1.45 -14.26
CA TYR A 115 -4.14 -2.29 -14.49
C TYR A 115 -2.90 -1.47 -14.88
N GLN A 116 -3.05 -0.43 -15.69
CA GLN A 116 -1.95 0.48 -16.03
C GLN A 116 -1.46 1.24 -14.78
N GLU A 117 -2.37 1.66 -13.91
CA GLU A 117 -2.01 2.33 -12.66
C GLU A 117 -1.24 1.39 -11.72
N LEU A 118 -1.67 0.13 -11.61
CA LEU A 118 -0.92 -0.91 -10.88
C LEU A 118 0.51 -1.07 -11.43
N LYS A 119 0.67 -1.15 -12.75
CA LYS A 119 2.00 -1.26 -13.38
C LYS A 119 2.88 -0.05 -13.08
N ARG A 120 2.32 1.15 -13.02
CA ARG A 120 3.06 2.37 -12.65
C ARG A 120 3.51 2.35 -11.20
N VAL A 121 2.67 1.85 -10.29
CA VAL A 121 3.06 1.66 -8.88
C VAL A 121 4.21 0.67 -8.77
N ILE A 122 4.12 -0.47 -9.43
CA ILE A 122 5.19 -1.48 -9.45
C ILE A 122 6.48 -0.86 -10.02
N GLY A 123 6.38 -0.12 -11.11
CA GLY A 123 7.52 0.56 -11.73
C GLY A 123 8.16 1.61 -10.82
N ALA A 124 7.35 2.37 -10.07
CA ALA A 124 7.85 3.37 -9.13
C ALA A 124 8.58 2.74 -7.94
N ALA A 125 8.15 1.56 -7.50
CA ALA A 125 8.76 0.81 -6.40
C ALA A 125 9.92 -0.11 -6.85
N ALA A 126 10.05 -0.39 -8.15
CA ALA A 126 10.93 -1.42 -8.69
C ALA A 126 12.38 -1.32 -8.22
N GLY A 127 12.92 -2.44 -7.72
CA GLY A 127 14.30 -2.58 -7.28
C GLY A 127 14.65 -1.82 -6.00
N LYS A 128 13.67 -1.33 -5.26
CA LYS A 128 13.89 -0.53 -4.04
C LYS A 128 13.13 -1.06 -2.81
N ALA A 129 12.05 -1.81 -3.03
CA ALA A 129 11.32 -2.49 -1.96
C ALA A 129 11.96 -3.84 -1.62
#